data_367fafb17866d4ded993768f3b4784ef
#
_entry.id   367fafb17866d4ded993768f3b4784ef
#
_cell.length_a   1.000
_cell.length_b   1.000
_cell.length_c   1.000
_cell.angle_alpha   90.00
_cell.angle_beta   90.00
_cell.angle_gamma   90.00
#
_symmetry.space_group_name_H-M   'P 1'
#
loop_
_entity.id
_entity.type
_entity.pdbx_description
1 polymer ?
#
loop_
_entity_poly.entity_id
_entity_poly.type
_entity_poly.pdbx_seq_one_letter_code
_entity_poly.pdbx_strand_id
1 'polypeptide(L)'
;MNLHPSNAFKFWEKVESLIESKHHEFPPKDLISLLLSFVYIEKFPVNMMSKLINPNFYDRMDYFAKQNVKFLMSELDILVAAMKIEKSYIQKSSFASYFNFDQRVFHLSRDLLDPLASIVGDVKRIGLQEFVPGAANNSFYSADMMVFPSVAASLSKFGRSTYAQNSRCMVVLINTPDHFDRSGQYLLGRQAMRIRHFKKMGFKVMNIRYTKVQQLKMMPHQVKNYLQKEYDNALQHD
;
A
#
# COMPACT_ATOMS: atom_id res chain seq x y z
N MET A 1 11.27 8.02 -12.40
CA MET A 1 11.27 8.81 -13.66
C MET A 1 9.82 9.12 -14.00
N ASN A 2 9.35 10.33 -13.73
CA ASN A 2 8.04 10.76 -14.20
C ASN A 2 8.19 11.15 -15.68
N LEU A 3 7.94 10.20 -16.56
CA LEU A 3 7.81 10.48 -17.99
C LEU A 3 6.49 11.23 -18.19
N HIS A 4 6.54 12.55 -18.02
CA HIS A 4 5.46 13.43 -18.46
C HIS A 4 5.82 13.92 -19.88
N PRO A 5 5.23 13.34 -20.92
CA PRO A 5 5.40 13.88 -22.26
C PRO A 5 4.85 15.32 -22.29
N SER A 6 5.46 16.18 -23.09
CA SER A 6 5.05 17.59 -23.24
C SER A 6 3.55 17.79 -23.55
N ASN A 7 2.88 16.77 -24.07
CA ASN A 7 1.43 16.71 -24.34
C ASN A 7 0.63 15.85 -23.34
N ALA A 8 1.20 15.56 -22.16
CA ALA A 8 0.58 14.66 -21.19
C ALA A 8 -0.85 15.07 -20.82
N PHE A 9 -1.12 16.36 -20.66
CA PHE A 9 -2.45 16.86 -20.31
C PHE A 9 -3.49 16.48 -21.37
N LYS A 10 -3.26 16.81 -22.63
CA LYS A 10 -4.17 16.48 -23.74
C LYS A 10 -4.34 14.96 -23.94
N PHE A 11 -3.27 14.22 -23.71
CA PHE A 11 -3.32 12.75 -23.75
C PHE A 11 -4.30 12.21 -22.69
N TRP A 12 -4.16 12.66 -21.44
CA TRP A 12 -5.00 12.20 -20.35
C TRP A 12 -6.47 12.62 -20.50
N GLU A 13 -6.75 13.86 -20.92
CA GLU A 13 -8.12 14.31 -21.24
C GLU A 13 -8.78 13.41 -22.30
N LYS A 14 -8.05 13.07 -23.35
CA LYS A 14 -8.56 12.20 -24.40
C LYS A 14 -8.79 10.76 -23.92
N VAL A 15 -7.90 10.24 -23.08
CA VAL A 15 -8.05 8.92 -22.49
C VAL A 15 -9.25 8.89 -21.54
N GLU A 16 -9.42 9.89 -20.68
CA GLU A 16 -10.57 9.99 -19.79
C GLU A 16 -11.89 10.05 -20.58
N SER A 17 -11.98 10.91 -21.58
CA SER A 17 -13.15 11.02 -22.46
C SER A 17 -13.46 9.70 -23.19
N LEU A 18 -12.44 9.00 -23.67
CA LEU A 18 -12.62 7.71 -24.36
C LEU A 18 -13.15 6.65 -23.39
N ILE A 19 -12.59 6.56 -22.21
CA ILE A 19 -13.04 5.59 -21.19
C ILE A 19 -14.46 5.95 -20.74
N GLU A 20 -14.75 7.23 -20.52
CA GLU A 20 -16.08 7.69 -20.10
C GLU A 20 -17.16 7.32 -21.14
N SER A 21 -16.85 7.42 -22.43
CA SER A 21 -17.77 7.05 -23.50
C SER A 21 -17.94 5.55 -23.70
N LYS A 22 -16.88 4.77 -23.41
CA LYS A 22 -16.80 3.33 -23.73
C LYS A 22 -16.74 2.41 -22.51
N HIS A 23 -16.88 2.93 -21.28
CA HIS A 23 -16.74 2.12 -20.06
C HIS A 23 -17.64 0.88 -20.00
N HIS A 24 -18.81 0.92 -20.68
CA HIS A 24 -19.76 -0.18 -20.75
C HIS A 24 -19.26 -1.35 -21.63
N GLU A 25 -18.32 -1.11 -22.53
CA GLU A 25 -17.71 -2.10 -23.39
C GLU A 25 -16.61 -2.91 -22.66
N PHE A 26 -16.04 -2.36 -21.56
CA PHE A 26 -14.97 -3.02 -20.82
C PHE A 26 -15.52 -4.08 -19.86
N PRO A 27 -14.90 -5.25 -19.76
CA PRO A 27 -15.12 -6.17 -18.66
C PRO A 27 -14.81 -5.50 -17.32
N PRO A 28 -15.54 -5.78 -16.23
CA PRO A 28 -15.30 -5.18 -14.92
C PRO A 28 -13.85 -5.29 -14.43
N LYS A 29 -13.18 -6.42 -14.69
CA LYS A 29 -11.77 -6.65 -14.37
C LYS A 29 -10.85 -5.63 -15.03
N ASP A 30 -11.03 -5.44 -16.34
CA ASP A 30 -10.15 -4.55 -17.10
C ASP A 30 -10.37 -3.10 -16.70
N LEU A 31 -11.62 -2.75 -16.39
CA LEU A 31 -11.97 -1.43 -15.92
C LEU A 31 -11.36 -1.10 -14.54
N ILE A 32 -11.41 -2.04 -13.58
CA ILE A 32 -10.75 -1.88 -12.28
C ILE A 32 -9.24 -1.74 -12.46
N SER A 33 -8.62 -2.59 -13.26
CA SER A 33 -7.18 -2.56 -13.53
C SER A 33 -6.75 -1.24 -14.18
N LEU A 34 -7.55 -0.74 -15.11
CA LEU A 34 -7.32 0.54 -15.77
C LEU A 34 -7.40 1.70 -14.76
N LEU A 35 -8.43 1.73 -13.93
CA LEU A 35 -8.59 2.77 -12.90
C LEU A 35 -7.50 2.73 -11.84
N LEU A 36 -7.07 1.55 -11.40
CA LEU A 36 -5.90 1.41 -10.53
C LEU A 36 -4.63 1.95 -11.18
N SER A 37 -4.46 1.72 -12.48
CA SER A 37 -3.31 2.26 -13.23
C SER A 37 -3.28 3.79 -13.22
N PHE A 38 -4.44 4.45 -13.29
CA PHE A 38 -4.54 5.90 -13.12
C PHE A 38 -4.14 6.33 -11.70
N VAL A 39 -4.62 5.62 -10.68
CA VAL A 39 -4.27 5.93 -9.28
C VAL A 39 -2.78 5.76 -9.04
N TYR A 40 -2.13 4.77 -9.65
CA TYR A 40 -0.68 4.56 -9.53
C TYR A 40 0.13 5.76 -10.01
N ILE A 41 -0.33 6.46 -11.05
CA ILE A 41 0.32 7.65 -11.61
C ILE A 41 -0.28 8.97 -11.09
N GLU A 42 -1.02 8.91 -9.98
CA GLU A 42 -1.62 10.08 -9.31
C GLU A 42 -2.67 10.83 -10.14
N LYS A 43 -3.30 10.12 -11.09
CA LYS A 43 -4.47 10.61 -11.82
C LYS A 43 -5.73 10.02 -11.20
N PHE A 44 -6.72 10.88 -10.95
CA PHE A 44 -7.93 10.47 -10.23
C PHE A 44 -9.18 10.82 -11.05
N PRO A 45 -9.68 9.91 -11.87
CA PRO A 45 -10.88 10.14 -12.68
C PRO A 45 -12.14 10.05 -11.81
N VAL A 46 -12.34 11.03 -10.92
CA VAL A 46 -13.40 11.03 -9.88
C VAL A 46 -14.78 10.87 -10.50
N ASN A 47 -15.04 11.56 -11.63
CA ASN A 47 -16.34 11.50 -12.32
C ASN A 47 -16.63 10.09 -12.87
N MET A 48 -15.61 9.39 -13.31
CA MET A 48 -15.72 7.99 -13.76
C MET A 48 -15.98 7.05 -12.60
N MET A 49 -15.28 7.25 -11.48
CA MET A 49 -15.40 6.38 -10.31
C MET A 49 -16.82 6.35 -9.77
N SER A 50 -17.50 7.48 -9.68
CA SER A 50 -18.90 7.56 -9.23
C SER A 50 -19.87 6.85 -10.19
N LYS A 51 -19.59 6.86 -11.50
CA LYS A 51 -20.39 6.16 -12.51
C LYS A 51 -20.17 4.64 -12.50
N LEU A 52 -18.96 4.21 -12.12
CA LEU A 52 -18.54 2.81 -12.22
C LEU A 52 -18.89 2.00 -10.97
N ILE A 53 -18.85 2.60 -9.79
CA ILE A 53 -19.21 1.94 -8.53
C ILE A 53 -20.73 2.15 -8.31
N ASN A 54 -21.55 1.71 -9.26
CA ASN A 54 -22.99 1.71 -9.16
C ASN A 54 -23.53 0.26 -9.05
N PRO A 55 -24.80 0.04 -8.66
CA PRO A 55 -25.38 -1.29 -8.53
C PRO A 55 -25.20 -2.16 -9.79
N ASN A 56 -25.41 -1.61 -10.98
CA ASN A 56 -25.27 -2.34 -12.24
C ASN A 56 -23.84 -2.83 -12.49
N PHE A 57 -22.84 -2.14 -11.95
CA PHE A 57 -21.45 -2.60 -12.03
C PHE A 57 -21.23 -3.84 -11.17
N TYR A 58 -21.82 -3.87 -9.96
CA TYR A 58 -21.75 -5.05 -9.10
C TYR A 58 -22.47 -6.26 -9.70
N ASP A 59 -23.66 -6.06 -10.30
CA ASP A 59 -24.38 -7.13 -11.01
C ASP A 59 -23.55 -7.71 -12.17
N ARG A 60 -22.86 -6.84 -12.91
CA ARG A 60 -21.92 -7.28 -13.96
C ARG A 60 -20.73 -8.01 -13.36
N MET A 61 -20.22 -7.59 -12.23
CA MET A 61 -19.13 -8.28 -11.54
C MET A 61 -19.53 -9.70 -11.15
N ASP A 62 -20.70 -9.89 -10.58
CA ASP A 62 -21.19 -11.22 -10.17
C ASP A 62 -21.30 -12.19 -11.35
N TYR A 63 -21.72 -11.70 -12.50
CA TYR A 63 -21.77 -12.51 -13.73
C TYR A 63 -20.37 -12.94 -14.22
N PHE A 64 -19.40 -12.04 -14.25
CA PHE A 64 -18.02 -12.32 -14.67
C PHE A 64 -17.16 -12.99 -13.59
N ALA A 65 -17.57 -12.92 -12.34
CA ALA A 65 -16.80 -13.31 -11.19
C ALA A 65 -16.80 -14.81 -10.89
N LYS A 66 -17.56 -15.63 -11.63
CA LYS A 66 -17.69 -17.09 -11.35
C LYS A 66 -16.35 -17.85 -11.21
N GLN A 67 -15.23 -17.30 -11.71
CA GLN A 67 -13.93 -17.97 -11.66
C GLN A 67 -12.85 -17.26 -10.82
N ASN A 68 -12.97 -15.94 -10.52
CA ASN A 68 -11.95 -15.17 -9.83
C ASN A 68 -12.50 -14.03 -8.96
N VAL A 69 -13.66 -14.23 -8.31
CA VAL A 69 -14.34 -13.20 -7.48
C VAL A 69 -13.41 -12.58 -6.45
N LYS A 70 -12.63 -13.40 -5.74
CA LYS A 70 -11.80 -12.96 -4.63
C LYS A 70 -10.73 -11.96 -5.05
N PHE A 71 -10.06 -12.21 -6.17
CA PHE A 71 -9.04 -11.32 -6.68
C PHE A 71 -9.64 -9.99 -7.13
N LEU A 72 -10.74 -10.05 -7.89
CA LEU A 72 -11.42 -8.88 -8.42
C LEU A 72 -11.95 -7.98 -7.29
N MET A 73 -12.55 -8.58 -6.26
CA MET A 73 -13.02 -7.84 -5.08
C MET A 73 -11.87 -7.19 -4.32
N SER A 74 -10.73 -7.87 -4.18
CA SER A 74 -9.53 -7.29 -3.56
C SER A 74 -9.00 -6.08 -4.32
N GLU A 75 -8.95 -6.12 -5.65
CA GLU A 75 -8.52 -4.99 -6.48
C GLU A 75 -9.53 -3.81 -6.39
N LEU A 76 -10.81 -4.11 -6.35
CA LEU A 76 -11.84 -3.09 -6.14
C LEU A 76 -11.72 -2.43 -4.76
N ASP A 77 -11.46 -3.20 -3.70
CA ASP A 77 -11.24 -2.68 -2.36
C ASP A 77 -10.02 -1.76 -2.30
N ILE A 78 -8.93 -2.12 -2.99
CA ILE A 78 -7.74 -1.27 -3.11
C ILE A 78 -8.11 0.04 -3.81
N LEU A 79 -8.88 -0.02 -4.90
CA LEU A 79 -9.30 1.15 -5.65
C LEU A 79 -10.17 2.08 -4.79
N VAL A 80 -11.18 1.54 -4.10
CA VAL A 80 -12.05 2.30 -3.21
C VAL A 80 -11.26 2.92 -2.04
N ALA A 81 -10.35 2.16 -1.44
CA ALA A 81 -9.48 2.67 -0.37
C ALA A 81 -8.57 3.79 -0.88
N ALA A 82 -7.99 3.63 -2.07
CA ALA A 82 -7.16 4.65 -2.70
C ALA A 82 -7.93 5.96 -2.92
N MET A 83 -9.15 5.87 -3.43
CA MET A 83 -10.01 7.04 -3.64
C MET A 83 -10.39 7.72 -2.32
N LYS A 84 -10.65 6.94 -1.28
CA LYS A 84 -10.92 7.47 0.06
C LYS A 84 -9.72 8.24 0.63
N ILE A 85 -8.51 7.69 0.49
CA ILE A 85 -7.27 8.30 1.00
C ILE A 85 -6.89 9.54 0.16
N GLU A 86 -7.04 9.47 -1.16
CA GLU A 86 -6.55 10.50 -2.07
C GLU A 86 -7.53 11.66 -2.27
N LYS A 87 -8.84 11.40 -2.21
CA LYS A 87 -9.88 12.37 -2.56
C LYS A 87 -10.97 12.52 -1.51
N SER A 88 -10.80 11.95 -0.32
CA SER A 88 -11.81 11.95 0.75
C SER A 88 -13.18 11.43 0.28
N TYR A 89 -13.18 10.53 -0.69
CA TYR A 89 -14.39 9.93 -1.24
C TYR A 89 -15.01 8.99 -0.21
N ILE A 90 -16.25 9.25 0.20
CA ILE A 90 -16.94 8.48 1.24
C ILE A 90 -17.89 7.49 0.56
N GLN A 91 -17.43 6.26 0.37
CA GLN A 91 -18.31 5.13 0.10
C GLN A 91 -18.11 4.05 1.17
N LYS A 92 -19.22 3.56 1.73
CA LYS A 92 -19.15 2.41 2.63
C LYS A 92 -18.93 1.16 1.77
N SER A 93 -17.71 0.63 1.78
CA SER A 93 -17.41 -0.72 1.30
C SER A 93 -16.95 -1.55 2.49
N SER A 94 -17.64 -2.62 2.76
CA SER A 94 -17.23 -3.62 3.74
C SER A 94 -17.15 -4.98 3.04
N PHE A 95 -16.08 -5.20 2.30
CA PHE A 95 -15.78 -6.50 1.77
C PHE A 95 -14.80 -7.23 2.71
N ALA A 96 -15.01 -8.52 2.88
CA ALA A 96 -14.12 -9.35 3.69
C ALA A 96 -12.75 -9.44 3.00
N SER A 97 -11.73 -8.92 3.66
CA SER A 97 -10.37 -8.94 3.13
C SER A 97 -9.80 -10.35 3.17
N TYR A 98 -9.23 -10.78 2.06
CA TYR A 98 -8.43 -11.99 2.00
C TYR A 98 -6.97 -11.65 2.29
N PHE A 99 -6.41 -12.32 3.30
CA PHE A 99 -5.03 -12.13 3.70
C PHE A 99 -4.16 -13.15 2.98
N ASN A 100 -3.26 -12.65 2.17
CA ASN A 100 -2.17 -13.45 1.60
C ASN A 100 -0.86 -12.72 1.93
N PHE A 101 -0.18 -13.19 2.97
CA PHE A 101 1.12 -12.67 3.35
C PHE A 101 2.22 -13.42 2.60
N ASP A 102 3.19 -12.68 2.04
CA ASP A 102 4.38 -13.28 1.46
C ASP A 102 5.23 -13.90 2.58
N GLN A 103 5.38 -15.22 2.54
CA GLN A 103 6.16 -15.95 3.56
C GLN A 103 7.62 -15.48 3.63
N ARG A 104 8.22 -15.08 2.50
CA ARG A 104 9.58 -14.54 2.46
C ARG A 104 9.68 -13.29 3.33
N VAL A 105 8.69 -12.40 3.20
CA VAL A 105 8.57 -11.16 3.99
C VAL A 105 8.37 -11.50 5.46
N PHE A 106 7.50 -12.45 5.78
CA PHE A 106 7.25 -12.86 7.16
C PHE A 106 8.51 -13.42 7.84
N HIS A 107 9.23 -14.32 7.19
CA HIS A 107 10.47 -14.85 7.74
C HIS A 107 11.51 -13.75 7.94
N LEU A 108 11.68 -12.87 6.95
CA LEU A 108 12.62 -11.77 7.07
C LEU A 108 12.22 -10.79 8.18
N SER A 109 10.92 -10.49 8.35
CA SER A 109 10.43 -9.63 9.44
C SER A 109 10.83 -10.19 10.80
N ARG A 110 10.78 -11.50 11.00
CA ARG A 110 11.22 -12.17 12.24
C ARG A 110 12.74 -12.05 12.42
N ASP A 111 13.51 -12.26 11.36
CA ASP A 111 14.99 -12.14 11.42
C ASP A 111 15.44 -10.70 11.74
N LEU A 112 14.60 -9.70 11.40
CA LEU A 112 14.87 -8.28 11.64
C LEU A 112 14.39 -7.77 13.01
N LEU A 113 13.67 -8.58 13.81
CA LEU A 113 13.13 -8.13 15.10
C LEU A 113 14.22 -7.63 16.05
N ASP A 114 15.24 -8.44 16.33
CA ASP A 114 16.30 -8.09 17.27
C ASP A 114 17.15 -6.91 16.80
N PRO A 115 17.63 -6.89 15.52
CA PRO A 115 18.31 -5.72 15.00
C PRO A 115 17.48 -4.42 15.10
N LEU A 116 16.20 -4.48 14.74
CA LEU A 116 15.32 -3.31 14.81
C LEU A 116 15.00 -2.92 16.26
N ALA A 117 14.80 -3.91 17.16
CA ALA A 117 14.59 -3.67 18.58
C ALA A 117 15.77 -2.93 19.22
N SER A 118 17.01 -3.25 18.81
CA SER A 118 18.21 -2.55 19.28
C SER A 118 18.30 -1.08 18.83
N ILE A 119 17.55 -0.69 17.79
CA ILE A 119 17.45 0.69 17.29
C ILE A 119 16.33 1.43 18.02
N VAL A 120 15.16 0.82 18.12
CA VAL A 120 13.98 1.46 18.72
C VAL A 120 13.92 1.36 20.24
N GLY A 121 14.78 0.55 20.86
CA GLY A 121 14.98 0.42 22.30
C GLY A 121 14.19 -0.71 22.97
N ASP A 122 13.15 -1.27 22.38
CA ASP A 122 12.37 -2.39 22.95
C ASP A 122 11.62 -3.17 21.87
N VAL A 123 11.78 -4.51 21.86
CA VAL A 123 11.09 -5.41 20.93
C VAL A 123 9.57 -5.35 21.09
N LYS A 124 9.05 -5.07 22.30
CA LYS A 124 7.63 -4.93 22.56
C LYS A 124 6.98 -3.74 21.85
N ARG A 125 7.78 -2.82 21.33
CA ARG A 125 7.31 -1.72 20.47
C ARG A 125 7.13 -2.12 19.01
N ILE A 126 7.46 -3.36 18.63
CA ILE A 126 7.40 -3.81 17.25
C ILE A 126 6.25 -4.82 17.10
N GLY A 127 5.30 -4.52 16.23
CA GLY A 127 4.27 -5.46 15.77
C GLY A 127 4.66 -6.06 14.42
N LEU A 128 4.30 -7.34 14.21
CA LEU A 128 4.48 -8.02 12.92
C LEU A 128 3.12 -8.13 12.21
N GLN A 129 3.12 -7.92 10.90
CA GLN A 129 1.93 -8.05 10.03
C GLN A 129 0.71 -7.31 10.59
N GLU A 130 0.92 -6.05 10.94
CA GLU A 130 -0.11 -5.23 11.57
C GLU A 130 -1.04 -4.57 10.54
N PHE A 131 -2.33 -4.58 10.87
CA PHE A 131 -3.28 -3.75 10.13
C PHE A 131 -3.09 -2.29 10.46
N VAL A 132 -3.00 -1.48 9.43
CA VAL A 132 -2.85 -0.04 9.62
C VAL A 132 -4.24 0.58 9.84
N PRO A 133 -4.48 1.19 11.02
CA PRO A 133 -5.75 1.83 11.33
C PRO A 133 -6.08 2.94 10.33
N GLY A 134 -7.35 3.01 9.92
CA GLY A 134 -7.81 4.00 8.94
C GLY A 134 -7.62 3.60 7.47
N ALA A 135 -6.76 2.63 7.18
CA ALA A 135 -6.80 1.93 5.90
C ALA A 135 -8.02 1.01 5.85
N ALA A 136 -8.52 0.71 4.66
CA ALA A 136 -9.50 -0.36 4.51
C ALA A 136 -8.89 -1.66 5.08
N ASN A 137 -9.74 -2.55 5.62
CA ASN A 137 -9.32 -3.87 6.13
C ASN A 137 -8.85 -4.77 4.97
N ASN A 138 -7.86 -4.31 4.24
CA ASN A 138 -7.30 -4.95 3.06
C ASN A 138 -5.83 -5.27 3.33
N SER A 139 -5.39 -6.48 3.00
CA SER A 139 -4.01 -6.93 3.16
C SER A 139 -2.98 -6.04 2.43
N PHE A 140 -3.40 -5.35 1.39
CA PHE A 140 -2.57 -4.37 0.70
C PHE A 140 -2.09 -3.24 1.62
N TYR A 141 -2.91 -2.85 2.59
CA TYR A 141 -2.57 -1.81 3.57
C TYR A 141 -2.14 -2.37 4.94
N SER A 142 -1.74 -3.64 5.02
CA SER A 142 -1.04 -4.14 6.21
C SER A 142 0.41 -3.66 6.22
N ALA A 143 0.97 -3.39 7.40
CA ALA A 143 2.40 -3.17 7.57
C ALA A 143 3.11 -4.53 7.73
N ASP A 144 4.26 -4.70 7.09
CA ASP A 144 5.06 -5.92 7.30
C ASP A 144 5.60 -5.96 8.74
N MET A 145 6.01 -4.79 9.23
CA MET A 145 6.25 -4.53 10.66
C MET A 145 5.73 -3.13 11.00
N MET A 146 5.41 -2.89 12.27
CA MET A 146 5.02 -1.57 12.76
C MET A 146 5.79 -1.23 14.02
N VAL A 147 6.41 -0.06 14.07
CA VAL A 147 7.05 0.46 15.27
C VAL A 147 6.10 1.43 15.97
N PHE A 148 5.77 1.13 17.22
CA PHE A 148 4.91 1.96 18.05
C PHE A 148 5.73 2.95 18.89
N PRO A 149 5.16 4.12 19.26
CA PRO A 149 5.88 5.14 20.04
C PRO A 149 6.24 4.67 21.45
N SER A 150 5.48 3.72 22.02
CA SER A 150 5.74 3.12 23.33
C SER A 150 5.22 1.68 23.40
N VAL A 151 5.65 0.93 24.43
CA VAL A 151 5.15 -0.42 24.72
C VAL A 151 3.65 -0.38 25.06
N ALA A 152 3.20 0.61 25.83
CA ALA A 152 1.78 0.76 26.14
C ALA A 152 0.94 0.95 24.86
N ALA A 153 1.45 1.66 23.87
CA ALA A 153 0.80 1.84 22.58
C ALA A 153 0.68 0.52 21.79
N SER A 154 1.70 -0.34 21.84
CA SER A 154 1.67 -1.64 21.16
C SER A 154 0.69 -2.63 21.78
N LEU A 155 0.52 -2.57 23.09
CA LEU A 155 -0.36 -3.48 23.85
C LEU A 155 -1.84 -3.06 23.80
N SER A 156 -2.12 -1.78 23.55
CA SER A 156 -3.48 -1.24 23.56
C SER A 156 -4.23 -1.60 22.27
N LYS A 157 -5.21 -2.50 22.36
CA LYS A 157 -6.10 -2.81 21.23
C LYS A 157 -6.92 -1.59 20.77
N PHE A 158 -7.27 -0.67 21.67
CA PHE A 158 -7.98 0.57 21.37
C PHE A 158 -7.05 1.72 20.96
N GLY A 159 -5.84 1.73 21.48
CA GLY A 159 -4.84 2.78 21.19
C GLY A 159 -4.33 2.76 19.74
N ARG A 160 -4.43 1.65 19.04
CA ARG A 160 -3.94 1.53 17.65
C ARG A 160 -4.61 2.52 16.70
N SER A 161 -5.93 2.72 16.82
CA SER A 161 -6.64 3.70 15.96
C SER A 161 -6.34 5.15 16.34
N THR A 162 -6.09 5.42 17.61
CA THR A 162 -5.79 6.76 18.13
C THR A 162 -4.33 7.17 17.80
N TYR A 163 -3.41 6.22 17.84
CA TYR A 163 -1.99 6.48 17.55
C TYR A 163 -1.70 6.72 16.08
N ALA A 164 -2.50 6.15 15.18
CA ALA A 164 -2.41 6.43 13.75
C ALA A 164 -2.66 7.92 13.45
N GLN A 165 -3.56 8.56 14.20
CA GLN A 165 -3.88 9.98 14.04
C GLN A 165 -2.77 10.90 14.57
N ASN A 166 -1.87 10.40 15.42
CA ASN A 166 -0.83 11.20 16.09
C ASN A 166 0.56 11.13 15.42
N SER A 167 0.66 10.64 14.17
CA SER A 167 1.90 10.64 13.35
C SER A 167 3.17 10.06 14.00
N ARG A 168 3.07 9.32 15.12
CA ARG A 168 4.21 8.77 15.86
C ARG A 168 4.51 7.30 15.57
N CYS A 169 3.61 6.60 14.85
CA CYS A 169 3.85 5.22 14.43
C CYS A 169 4.63 5.18 13.12
N MET A 170 5.52 4.21 12.99
CA MET A 170 6.27 3.97 11.77
C MET A 170 5.84 2.65 11.15
N VAL A 171 5.41 2.70 9.90
CA VAL A 171 5.15 1.53 9.05
C VAL A 171 6.46 1.10 8.41
N VAL A 172 6.82 -0.17 8.56
CA VAL A 172 7.99 -0.77 7.92
C VAL A 172 7.50 -1.67 6.79
N LEU A 173 7.99 -1.42 5.58
CA LEU A 173 7.66 -2.16 4.36
C LEU A 173 8.89 -2.87 3.82
N ILE A 174 8.80 -4.18 3.64
CA ILE A 174 9.86 -5.00 3.06
C ILE A 174 9.56 -5.22 1.58
N ASN A 175 10.32 -4.57 0.73
CA ASN A 175 10.12 -4.63 -0.71
C ASN A 175 10.94 -5.77 -1.31
N THR A 176 10.26 -6.79 -1.83
CA THR A 176 10.82 -7.94 -2.54
C THR A 176 11.22 -7.56 -3.98
N PRO A 177 12.04 -8.38 -4.69
CA PRO A 177 12.46 -8.06 -6.06
C PRO A 177 11.33 -7.79 -7.04
N ASP A 178 10.20 -8.48 -6.89
CA ASP A 178 9.00 -8.35 -7.72
C ASP A 178 8.24 -7.03 -7.48
N HIS A 179 8.62 -6.25 -6.45
CA HIS A 179 8.11 -4.91 -6.21
C HIS A 179 8.84 -3.82 -7.01
N PHE A 180 9.88 -4.17 -7.74
CA PHE A 180 10.68 -3.24 -8.52
C PHE A 180 10.53 -3.48 -10.02
N ASP A 181 10.92 -2.48 -10.79
CA ASP A 181 11.07 -2.60 -12.24
C ASP A 181 12.21 -3.56 -12.61
N ARG A 182 12.36 -3.84 -13.90
CA ARG A 182 13.42 -4.74 -14.39
C ARG A 182 14.84 -4.28 -14.04
N SER A 183 15.06 -2.98 -13.84
CA SER A 183 16.36 -2.45 -13.41
C SER A 183 16.62 -2.67 -11.91
N GLY A 184 15.59 -3.01 -11.13
CA GLY A 184 15.65 -3.11 -9.67
C GLY A 184 15.85 -1.76 -8.96
N GLN A 185 15.71 -0.65 -9.67
CA GLN A 185 15.94 0.68 -9.11
C GLN A 185 14.65 1.36 -8.64
N TYR A 186 13.58 1.23 -9.41
CA TYR A 186 12.33 1.93 -9.17
C TYR A 186 11.24 0.98 -8.69
N LEU A 187 10.52 1.40 -7.65
CA LEU A 187 9.33 0.69 -7.20
C LEU A 187 8.23 0.74 -8.25
N LEU A 188 7.55 -0.37 -8.45
CA LEU A 188 6.35 -0.43 -9.28
C LEU A 188 5.24 0.46 -8.73
N GLY A 189 4.39 0.97 -9.59
CA GLY A 189 3.34 1.94 -9.26
C GLY A 189 2.46 1.52 -8.08
N ARG A 190 2.14 0.24 -7.97
CA ARG A 190 1.39 -0.35 -6.85
C ARG A 190 2.08 -0.12 -5.50
N GLN A 191 3.38 -0.37 -5.40
CA GLN A 191 4.14 -0.19 -4.16
C GLN A 191 4.42 1.29 -3.87
N ALA A 192 4.71 2.08 -4.89
CA ALA A 192 4.85 3.53 -4.77
C ALA A 192 3.55 4.16 -4.21
N MET A 193 2.39 3.74 -4.72
CA MET A 193 1.08 4.15 -4.20
C MET A 193 0.89 3.76 -2.73
N ARG A 194 1.23 2.52 -2.34
CA ARG A 194 1.13 2.04 -0.95
C ARG A 194 1.92 2.94 0.02
N ILE A 195 3.16 3.27 -0.34
CA ILE A 195 4.02 4.18 0.45
C ILE A 195 3.40 5.57 0.54
N ARG A 196 2.95 6.14 -0.57
CA ARG A 196 2.31 7.45 -0.64
C ARG A 196 1.08 7.51 0.25
N HIS A 197 0.25 6.46 0.23
CA HIS A 197 -0.96 6.39 1.05
C HIS A 197 -0.64 6.34 2.54
N PHE A 198 0.34 5.54 2.98
CA PHE A 198 0.75 5.53 4.38
C PHE A 198 1.25 6.91 4.83
N LYS A 199 2.02 7.60 4.01
CA LYS A 199 2.46 8.98 4.30
C LYS A 199 1.25 9.93 4.40
N LYS A 200 0.29 9.86 3.48
CA LYS A 200 -0.95 10.67 3.54
C LYS A 200 -1.81 10.36 4.77
N MET A 201 -1.78 9.16 5.27
CA MET A 201 -2.43 8.78 6.53
C MET A 201 -1.65 9.25 7.78
N GLY A 202 -0.51 9.91 7.62
CA GLY A 202 0.29 10.47 8.69
C GLY A 202 1.35 9.53 9.27
N PHE A 203 1.58 8.36 8.68
CA PHE A 203 2.62 7.44 9.16
C PHE A 203 3.99 7.82 8.62
N LYS A 204 5.02 7.65 9.47
CA LYS A 204 6.39 7.52 8.99
C LYS A 204 6.54 6.18 8.26
N VAL A 205 7.27 6.17 7.15
CA VAL A 205 7.41 4.95 6.33
C VAL A 205 8.88 4.60 6.16
N MET A 206 9.27 3.45 6.70
CA MET A 206 10.59 2.86 6.54
C MET A 206 10.55 1.81 5.45
N ASN A 207 11.38 1.97 4.41
CA ASN A 207 11.44 1.05 3.29
C ASN A 207 12.68 0.17 3.35
N ILE A 208 12.49 -1.14 3.48
CA ILE A 208 13.57 -2.13 3.51
C ILE A 208 13.62 -2.88 2.18
N ARG A 209 14.78 -2.93 1.55
CA ARG A 209 15.01 -3.77 0.38
C ARG A 209 15.36 -5.19 0.82
N TYR A 210 14.51 -6.15 0.48
CA TYR A 210 14.72 -7.57 0.75
C TYR A 210 16.12 -8.05 0.29
N THR A 211 16.48 -7.76 -0.97
CA THR A 211 17.76 -8.16 -1.54
C THR A 211 18.96 -7.59 -0.79
N LYS A 212 18.85 -6.34 -0.31
CA LYS A 212 19.94 -5.71 0.45
C LYS A 212 20.17 -6.41 1.79
N VAL A 213 19.10 -6.76 2.49
CA VAL A 213 19.21 -7.49 3.75
C VAL A 213 19.79 -8.90 3.51
N GLN A 214 19.36 -9.59 2.45
CA GLN A 214 19.90 -10.91 2.11
C GLN A 214 21.41 -10.85 1.81
N GLN A 215 21.88 -9.81 1.13
CA GLN A 215 23.32 -9.60 0.88
C GLN A 215 24.11 -9.36 2.17
N LEU A 216 23.51 -8.73 3.17
CA LEU A 216 24.15 -8.39 4.44
C LEU A 216 23.93 -9.43 5.53
N LYS A 217 23.14 -10.48 5.27
CA LYS A 217 22.68 -11.46 6.28
C LYS A 217 23.82 -12.08 7.10
N MET A 218 24.97 -12.32 6.48
CA MET A 218 26.14 -12.90 7.15
C MET A 218 26.93 -11.87 7.99
N MET A 219 26.54 -10.61 7.99
CA MET A 219 27.21 -9.50 8.67
C MET A 219 26.22 -8.71 9.55
N PRO A 220 25.86 -9.21 10.75
CA PRO A 220 24.79 -8.63 11.58
C PRO A 220 24.97 -7.14 11.87
N HIS A 221 26.20 -6.68 12.08
CA HIS A 221 26.50 -5.26 12.29
C HIS A 221 26.16 -4.39 11.07
N GLN A 222 26.35 -4.91 9.85
CA GLN A 222 25.98 -4.19 8.63
C GLN A 222 24.48 -4.16 8.42
N VAL A 223 23.76 -5.24 8.79
CA VAL A 223 22.29 -5.25 8.81
C VAL A 223 21.79 -4.14 9.74
N LYS A 224 22.31 -4.07 10.97
CA LYS A 224 21.93 -3.01 11.91
C LYS A 224 22.23 -1.62 11.37
N ASN A 225 23.41 -1.39 10.80
CA ASN A 225 23.78 -0.09 10.22
C ASN A 225 22.84 0.29 9.05
N TYR A 226 22.49 -0.67 8.21
CA TYR A 226 21.51 -0.45 7.14
C TYR A 226 20.13 -0.08 7.69
N LEU A 227 19.63 -0.82 8.69
CA LEU A 227 18.35 -0.53 9.32
C LEU A 227 18.35 0.83 10.02
N GLN A 228 19.44 1.18 10.71
CA GLN A 228 19.59 2.49 11.36
C GLN A 228 19.47 3.61 10.32
N LYS A 229 20.18 3.49 9.20
CA LYS A 229 20.10 4.47 8.11
C LYS A 229 18.68 4.63 7.57
N GLU A 230 17.98 3.51 7.31
CA GLU A 230 16.60 3.58 6.78
C GLU A 230 15.62 4.11 7.84
N TYR A 231 15.85 3.82 9.11
CA TYR A 231 15.07 4.37 10.22
C TYR A 231 15.24 5.89 10.32
N ASP A 232 16.48 6.39 10.27
CA ASP A 232 16.78 7.82 10.33
C ASP A 232 16.21 8.56 9.11
N ASN A 233 16.32 7.97 7.91
CA ASN A 233 15.71 8.49 6.70
C ASN A 233 14.18 8.63 6.85
N ALA A 234 13.52 7.62 7.45
CA ALA A 234 12.08 7.64 7.66
C ALA A 234 11.63 8.70 8.68
N LEU A 235 12.51 9.10 9.60
CA LEU A 235 12.25 10.17 10.56
C LEU A 235 12.41 11.57 9.97
N GLN A 236 13.31 11.75 9.00
CA GLN A 236 13.65 13.04 8.40
C GLN A 236 12.70 13.47 7.27
N HIS A 237 12.06 12.52 6.60
CA HIS A 237 11.17 12.82 5.47
C HIS A 237 9.71 12.96 5.94
N ASP A 238 9.34 14.19 6.24
CA ASP A 238 7.95 14.64 6.33
C ASP A 238 7.40 14.99 4.98
#